data_a9419a1b09d05aa9b4166f8dcea541fe
#
_entry.id   a9419a1b09d05aa9b4166f8dcea541fe
#
_cell.length_a   1.000
_cell.length_b   1.000
_cell.length_c   1.000
_cell.angle_alpha   90.00
_cell.angle_beta   90.00
_cell.angle_gamma   90.00
#
_symmetry.space_group_name_H-M   'P 1'
#
loop_
_entity.id
_entity.type
_entity.pdbx_description
1 polymer ?
#
loop_
_entity_poly.entity_id
_entity_poly.type
_entity_poly.pdbx_seq_one_letter_code
_entity_poly.pdbx_strand_id
1 'polypeptide(L)'
;MKIPANTMRVGIASVIIVGTIAAFAISAFNAEKSYSYYLTIAQLNAMGEKAYHNQIRVEGFVVPGSIETSGPHVTFMLNEFESHSPKAPLGRLLKVVYHGSEPPPDTFKDDSMAVAGGSYGRDGVFHAGELQAKCASKYAPATPLHPGGAKPGEAQPKSNVSSAAQPGVPAS
;
A
#
# COMPACT_ATOMS: atom_id res chain seq x y z
N MET A 1 -4.29 9.97 63.55
CA MET A 1 -3.13 9.29 62.87
C MET A 1 -2.38 10.32 62.02
N LYS A 2 -1.17 10.70 62.41
CA LYS A 2 -0.32 11.65 61.61
C LYS A 2 0.42 10.80 60.58
N ILE A 3 0.02 10.97 59.30
CA ILE A 3 0.70 10.32 58.17
C ILE A 3 2.09 10.97 58.07
N PRO A 4 3.21 10.23 58.14
CA PRO A 4 4.53 10.82 58.00
C PRO A 4 4.71 11.47 56.64
N ALA A 5 5.33 12.64 56.58
CA ALA A 5 5.53 13.44 55.39
C ALA A 5 6.16 12.68 54.20
N ASN A 6 6.98 11.68 54.49
CA ASN A 6 7.57 10.80 53.46
C ASN A 6 6.57 9.90 52.79
N THR A 7 5.60 9.34 53.53
CA THR A 7 4.52 8.48 52.96
C THR A 7 3.60 9.30 52.03
N MET A 8 3.34 10.56 52.39
CA MET A 8 2.55 11.48 51.56
C MET A 8 3.26 11.81 50.25
N ARG A 9 4.59 12.05 50.30
CA ARG A 9 5.40 12.32 49.08
C ARG A 9 5.47 11.09 48.18
N VAL A 10 5.65 9.89 48.71
CA VAL A 10 5.64 8.65 47.96
C VAL A 10 4.27 8.39 47.35
N GLY A 11 3.18 8.66 48.09
CA GLY A 11 1.82 8.52 47.57
C GLY A 11 1.55 9.45 46.39
N ILE A 12 1.95 10.73 46.49
CA ILE A 12 1.78 11.69 45.40
C ILE A 12 2.60 11.27 44.18
N ALA A 13 3.86 10.85 44.38
CA ALA A 13 4.70 10.38 43.27
C ALA A 13 4.10 9.15 42.57
N SER A 14 3.56 8.19 43.31
CA SER A 14 2.88 7.01 42.77
C SER A 14 1.67 7.38 41.93
N VAL A 15 0.85 8.31 42.39
CA VAL A 15 -0.35 8.78 41.64
C VAL A 15 0.05 9.46 40.34
N ILE A 16 1.13 10.27 40.35
CA ILE A 16 1.64 10.93 39.15
C ILE A 16 2.14 9.89 38.14
N ILE A 17 2.92 8.90 38.60
CA ILE A 17 3.46 7.85 37.71
C ILE A 17 2.32 7.02 37.10
N VAL A 18 1.36 6.58 37.90
CA VAL A 18 0.21 5.81 37.39
C VAL A 18 -0.63 6.64 36.44
N GLY A 19 -0.84 7.92 36.76
CA GLY A 19 -1.58 8.86 35.90
C GLY A 19 -0.89 9.08 34.54
N THR A 20 0.42 9.24 34.53
CA THR A 20 1.18 9.40 33.27
C THR A 20 1.19 8.14 32.43
N ILE A 21 1.33 6.96 33.06
CA ILE A 21 1.24 5.67 32.34
C ILE A 21 -0.16 5.48 31.74
N ALA A 22 -1.20 5.77 32.50
CA ALA A 22 -2.59 5.66 32.02
C ALA A 22 -2.85 6.64 30.87
N ALA A 23 -2.42 7.89 30.97
CA ALA A 23 -2.56 8.88 29.91
C ALA A 23 -1.80 8.44 28.64
N PHE A 24 -0.59 7.90 28.79
CA PHE A 24 0.19 7.40 27.67
C PHE A 24 -0.47 6.18 27.02
N ALA A 25 -1.00 5.26 27.81
CA ALA A 25 -1.74 4.10 27.31
C ALA A 25 -2.99 4.53 26.54
N ILE A 26 -3.78 5.47 27.06
CA ILE A 26 -4.96 5.98 26.36
C ILE A 26 -4.56 6.67 25.05
N SER A 27 -3.46 7.43 25.04
CA SER A 27 -2.94 8.06 23.82
C SER A 27 -2.48 7.04 22.79
N ALA A 28 -1.83 5.96 23.22
CA ALA A 28 -1.40 4.88 22.36
C ALA A 28 -2.58 4.14 21.73
N PHE A 29 -3.62 3.81 22.50
CA PHE A 29 -4.84 3.20 21.97
C PHE A 29 -5.61 4.10 21.00
N ASN A 30 -5.54 5.41 21.17
CA ASN A 30 -6.14 6.37 20.22
C ASN A 30 -5.30 6.54 18.96
N ALA A 31 -3.98 6.38 19.06
CA ALA A 31 -3.08 6.44 17.91
C ALA A 31 -3.25 5.21 16.97
N GLU A 32 -3.61 4.05 17.48
CA GLU A 32 -3.88 2.85 16.65
C GLU A 32 -5.08 3.02 15.71
N LYS A 33 -6.02 3.92 15.99
CA LYS A 33 -7.09 4.27 15.05
C LYS A 33 -6.60 4.98 13.78
N SER A 34 -5.34 5.39 13.74
CA SER A 34 -4.73 6.06 12.59
C SER A 34 -4.00 5.12 11.63
N TYR A 35 -3.91 3.83 11.93
CA TYR A 35 -3.37 2.87 10.97
C TYR A 35 -4.45 2.47 9.97
N SER A 36 -4.52 3.27 8.93
CA SER A 36 -5.29 2.92 7.74
C SER A 36 -4.76 1.61 7.17
N TYR A 37 -5.55 0.58 7.27
CA TYR A 37 -5.30 -0.68 6.59
C TYR A 37 -5.26 -0.39 5.09
N TYR A 38 -4.25 -0.91 4.39
CA TYR A 38 -4.20 -0.84 2.94
C TYR A 38 -5.28 -1.73 2.38
N LEU A 39 -6.20 -1.16 1.64
CA LEU A 39 -7.31 -1.85 1.02
C LEU A 39 -7.16 -1.83 -0.49
N THR A 40 -7.48 -2.92 -1.12
CA THR A 40 -7.73 -2.92 -2.56
C THR A 40 -9.10 -2.28 -2.87
N ILE A 41 -9.32 -1.87 -4.12
CA ILE A 41 -10.60 -1.32 -4.54
C ILE A 41 -11.73 -2.33 -4.32
N ALA A 42 -11.45 -3.64 -4.49
CA ALA A 42 -12.40 -4.70 -4.19
C ALA A 42 -12.83 -4.72 -2.72
N GLN A 43 -11.85 -4.62 -1.81
CA GLN A 43 -12.11 -4.62 -0.38
C GLN A 43 -12.85 -3.37 0.07
N LEU A 44 -12.51 -2.19 -0.49
CA LEU A 44 -13.24 -0.95 -0.25
C LEU A 44 -14.73 -1.11 -0.58
N ASN A 45 -15.04 -1.64 -1.75
CA ASN A 45 -16.42 -1.88 -2.18
C ASN A 45 -17.14 -2.92 -1.29
N ALA A 46 -16.43 -3.90 -0.77
CA ALA A 46 -16.99 -4.90 0.13
C ALA A 46 -17.30 -4.37 1.54
N MET A 47 -16.70 -3.24 1.95
CA MET A 47 -16.95 -2.63 3.26
C MET A 47 -18.34 -2.02 3.41
N GLY A 48 -19.00 -1.65 2.31
CA GLY A 48 -20.32 -1.00 2.32
C GLY A 48 -20.32 0.28 3.17
N GLU A 49 -21.30 0.44 4.05
CA GLU A 49 -21.46 1.64 4.91
C GLU A 49 -20.24 1.97 5.78
N LYS A 50 -19.44 0.98 6.15
CA LYS A 50 -18.24 1.20 6.97
C LYS A 50 -17.16 1.99 6.25
N ALA A 51 -17.15 1.98 4.91
CA ALA A 51 -16.19 2.73 4.12
C ALA A 51 -16.32 4.25 4.29
N TYR A 52 -17.53 4.75 4.57
CA TYR A 52 -17.79 6.19 4.70
C TYR A 52 -17.37 6.81 6.04
N HIS A 53 -17.08 5.98 7.03
CA HIS A 53 -16.81 6.44 8.40
C HIS A 53 -15.36 6.31 8.83
N ASN A 54 -14.51 5.75 7.97
CA ASN A 54 -13.13 5.46 8.29
C ASN A 54 -12.15 6.23 7.40
N GLN A 55 -11.02 6.59 7.98
CA GLN A 55 -9.84 6.97 7.22
C GLN A 55 -9.19 5.70 6.68
N ILE A 56 -9.03 5.63 5.37
CA ILE A 56 -8.63 4.41 4.65
C ILE A 56 -7.48 4.74 3.72
N ARG A 57 -6.62 3.77 3.44
CA ARG A 57 -5.65 3.82 2.35
C ARG A 57 -6.04 2.83 1.29
N VAL A 58 -6.30 3.32 0.09
CA VAL A 58 -6.65 2.48 -1.06
C VAL A 58 -5.50 2.45 -2.04
N GLU A 59 -5.13 1.23 -2.45
CA GLU A 59 -4.10 1.00 -3.45
C GLU A 59 -4.73 0.62 -4.79
N GLY A 60 -4.10 1.05 -5.87
CA GLY A 60 -4.49 0.73 -7.24
C GLY A 60 -3.49 1.28 -8.24
N PHE A 61 -3.73 1.01 -9.50
CA PHE A 61 -2.93 1.51 -10.62
C PHE A 61 -3.60 2.71 -11.26
N VAL A 62 -2.82 3.75 -11.52
CA VAL A 62 -3.32 4.96 -12.19
C VAL A 62 -3.67 4.63 -13.64
N VAL A 63 -4.91 4.88 -14.01
CA VAL A 63 -5.36 4.65 -15.39
C VAL A 63 -4.70 5.66 -16.32
N PRO A 64 -4.05 5.23 -17.41
CA PRO A 64 -3.41 6.13 -18.35
C PRO A 64 -4.35 7.20 -18.91
N GLY A 65 -3.87 8.44 -18.93
CA GLY A 65 -4.63 9.59 -19.44
C GLY A 65 -5.79 10.04 -18.55
N SER A 66 -5.91 9.50 -17.32
CA SER A 66 -6.96 9.90 -16.39
C SER A 66 -6.57 11.02 -15.43
N ILE A 67 -5.31 11.45 -15.43
CA ILE A 67 -4.81 12.49 -14.54
C ILE A 67 -5.23 13.86 -15.05
N GLU A 68 -6.08 14.53 -14.30
CA GLU A 68 -6.56 15.89 -14.56
C GLU A 68 -6.16 16.79 -13.39
N THR A 69 -5.43 17.85 -13.69
CA THR A 69 -5.04 18.85 -12.69
C THR A 69 -5.94 20.07 -12.82
N SER A 70 -6.64 20.42 -11.75
CA SER A 70 -7.49 21.61 -11.68
C SER A 70 -7.11 22.46 -10.46
N GLY A 71 -6.24 23.42 -10.69
CA GLY A 71 -5.67 24.23 -9.61
C GLY A 71 -4.89 23.38 -8.59
N PRO A 72 -5.23 23.44 -7.29
CA PRO A 72 -4.55 22.66 -6.27
C PRO A 72 -5.02 21.20 -6.20
N HIS A 73 -6.05 20.83 -6.95
CA HIS A 73 -6.65 19.50 -6.90
C HIS A 73 -6.20 18.66 -8.08
N VAL A 74 -5.96 17.38 -7.83
CA VAL A 74 -5.65 16.40 -8.87
C VAL A 74 -6.71 15.31 -8.84
N THR A 75 -7.40 15.13 -9.96
CA THR A 75 -8.39 14.08 -10.15
C THR A 75 -7.80 12.98 -11.02
N PHE A 76 -8.00 11.75 -10.66
CA PHE A 76 -7.53 10.59 -11.43
C PHE A 76 -8.37 9.35 -11.14
N MET A 77 -8.21 8.34 -11.99
CA MET A 77 -8.86 7.05 -11.83
C MET A 77 -7.84 6.00 -11.40
N LEU A 78 -8.20 5.21 -10.41
CA LEU A 78 -7.47 4.00 -10.04
C LEU A 78 -8.17 2.78 -10.59
N ASN A 79 -7.39 1.84 -11.11
CA ASN A 79 -7.84 0.51 -11.49
C ASN A 79 -7.26 -0.54 -10.52
N GLU A 80 -8.00 -1.60 -10.31
CA GLU A 80 -7.57 -2.74 -9.49
C GLU A 80 -6.38 -3.47 -10.10
N PHE A 81 -6.25 -3.45 -11.43
CA PHE A 81 -5.20 -4.13 -12.17
C PHE A 81 -4.35 -3.15 -12.99
N GLU A 82 -3.08 -3.49 -13.16
CA GLU A 82 -2.16 -2.79 -14.07
C GLU A 82 -2.72 -2.80 -15.50
N SER A 83 -2.53 -1.71 -16.25
CA SER A 83 -3.10 -1.53 -17.61
C SER A 83 -2.72 -2.64 -18.58
N HIS A 84 -1.53 -3.22 -18.39
CA HIS A 84 -1.03 -4.32 -19.23
C HIS A 84 -1.48 -5.71 -18.73
N SER A 85 -2.22 -5.77 -17.63
CA SER A 85 -2.75 -7.03 -17.12
C SER A 85 -3.88 -7.55 -18.03
N PRO A 86 -3.94 -8.85 -18.32
CA PRO A 86 -5.10 -9.43 -19.00
C PRO A 86 -6.42 -9.23 -18.28
N LYS A 87 -6.37 -8.94 -16.98
CA LYS A 87 -7.53 -8.68 -16.11
C LYS A 87 -7.93 -7.21 -16.05
N ALA A 88 -7.15 -6.29 -16.61
CA ALA A 88 -7.40 -4.85 -16.52
C ALA A 88 -8.81 -4.42 -16.97
N PRO A 89 -9.39 -4.99 -18.05
CA PRO A 89 -10.75 -4.65 -18.48
C PRO A 89 -11.83 -5.09 -17.48
N LEU A 90 -11.49 -6.03 -16.59
CA LEU A 90 -12.39 -6.56 -15.55
C LEU A 90 -12.15 -5.91 -14.20
N GLY A 91 -11.15 -5.01 -14.10
CA GLY A 91 -10.82 -4.28 -12.88
C GLY A 91 -11.90 -3.30 -12.47
N ARG A 92 -12.04 -3.12 -11.16
CA ARG A 92 -12.88 -2.06 -10.61
C ARG A 92 -12.16 -0.74 -10.72
N LEU A 93 -12.91 0.29 -11.09
CA LEU A 93 -12.41 1.65 -11.17
C LEU A 93 -12.84 2.44 -9.93
N LEU A 94 -11.96 3.29 -9.45
CA LEU A 94 -12.22 4.21 -8.35
C LEU A 94 -11.79 5.62 -8.76
N LYS A 95 -12.73 6.56 -8.73
CA LYS A 95 -12.41 7.98 -8.92
C LYS A 95 -11.82 8.53 -7.63
N VAL A 96 -10.67 9.17 -7.76
CA VAL A 96 -9.96 9.80 -6.64
C VAL A 96 -9.80 11.29 -6.92
N VAL A 97 -10.08 12.11 -5.92
CA VAL A 97 -9.80 13.54 -5.92
C VAL A 97 -8.84 13.83 -4.78
N TYR A 98 -7.65 14.25 -5.15
CA TYR A 98 -6.60 14.59 -4.21
C TYR A 98 -6.67 16.08 -3.84
N HIS A 99 -6.71 16.36 -2.54
CA HIS A 99 -6.79 17.71 -1.94
C HIS A 99 -5.63 17.99 -0.99
N GLY A 100 -4.55 17.18 -1.05
CA GLY A 100 -3.43 17.36 -0.14
C GLY A 100 -2.77 18.72 -0.27
N SER A 101 -2.12 19.14 0.80
CA SER A 101 -1.33 20.38 0.83
C SER A 101 0.00 20.28 0.09
N GLU A 102 0.47 19.06 -0.14
CA GLU A 102 1.71 18.78 -0.87
C GLU A 102 1.40 18.42 -2.32
N PRO A 103 2.27 18.80 -3.27
CA PRO A 103 2.11 18.36 -4.64
C PRO A 103 2.23 16.83 -4.74
N PRO A 104 1.57 16.19 -5.74
CA PRO A 104 1.77 14.77 -6.00
C PRO A 104 3.26 14.43 -6.15
N PRO A 105 3.72 13.26 -5.68
CA PRO A 105 5.12 12.88 -5.82
C PRO A 105 5.52 12.69 -7.29
N ASP A 106 6.80 12.91 -7.62
CA ASP A 106 7.33 12.80 -8.99
C ASP A 106 7.11 11.41 -9.62
N THR A 107 6.92 10.40 -8.77
CA THR A 107 6.63 9.02 -9.19
C THR A 107 5.17 8.81 -9.58
N PHE A 108 4.29 9.79 -9.31
CA PHE A 108 2.88 9.73 -9.67
C PHE A 108 2.69 10.06 -11.15
N LYS A 109 2.39 9.06 -11.92
CA LYS A 109 2.22 9.12 -13.37
C LYS A 109 1.32 7.98 -13.84
N ASP A 110 0.97 8.00 -15.10
CA ASP A 110 0.24 6.92 -15.76
C ASP A 110 0.91 5.56 -15.48
N ASP A 111 0.10 4.55 -15.23
CA ASP A 111 0.50 3.18 -14.88
C ASP A 111 1.32 3.03 -13.58
N SER A 112 1.51 4.09 -12.81
CA SER A 112 2.13 3.94 -11.50
C SER A 112 1.17 3.28 -10.50
N MET A 113 1.72 2.50 -9.59
CA MET A 113 0.98 2.04 -8.42
C MET A 113 0.85 3.21 -7.46
N ALA A 114 -0.37 3.62 -7.15
CA ALA A 114 -0.65 4.70 -6.22
C ALA A 114 -1.41 4.20 -5.00
N VAL A 115 -1.12 4.84 -3.87
CA VAL A 115 -1.84 4.66 -2.60
C VAL A 115 -2.42 6.00 -2.21
N ALA A 116 -3.74 6.07 -2.19
CA ALA A 116 -4.49 7.24 -1.78
C ALA A 116 -4.98 7.06 -0.33
N GLY A 117 -4.62 7.99 0.55
CA GLY A 117 -5.07 8.01 1.95
C GLY A 117 -6.14 9.08 2.15
N GLY A 118 -7.30 8.69 2.66
CA GLY A 118 -8.41 9.60 2.82
C GLY A 118 -9.73 8.92 3.22
N SER A 119 -10.84 9.43 2.74
CA SER A 119 -12.18 8.94 3.03
C SER A 119 -12.98 8.69 1.74
N TYR A 120 -13.82 7.67 1.76
CA TYR A 120 -14.74 7.39 0.67
C TYR A 120 -16.02 8.21 0.84
N GLY A 121 -16.38 8.98 -0.17
CA GLY A 121 -17.56 9.81 -0.16
C GLY A 121 -18.82 9.06 -0.60
N ARG A 122 -19.99 9.54 -0.16
CA ARG A 122 -21.30 9.03 -0.62
C ARG A 122 -21.60 9.39 -2.08
N ASP A 123 -20.81 10.27 -2.65
CA ASP A 123 -20.78 10.64 -4.09
C ASP A 123 -20.07 9.60 -4.96
N GLY A 124 -19.54 8.53 -4.35
CA GLY A 124 -18.78 7.51 -5.05
C GLY A 124 -17.35 7.92 -5.39
N VAL A 125 -16.87 9.03 -4.82
CA VAL A 125 -15.52 9.56 -5.02
C VAL A 125 -14.68 9.34 -3.77
N PHE A 126 -13.42 9.00 -3.95
CA PHE A 126 -12.46 8.91 -2.86
C PHE A 126 -11.74 10.24 -2.69
N HIS A 127 -11.94 10.88 -1.55
CA HIS A 127 -11.32 12.16 -1.19
C HIS A 127 -10.01 11.92 -0.47
N ALA A 128 -8.91 12.12 -1.17
CA ALA A 128 -7.57 11.84 -0.66
C ALA A 128 -6.89 13.12 -0.14
N GLY A 129 -6.40 13.05 1.09
CA GLY A 129 -5.51 14.06 1.68
C GLY A 129 -4.04 13.68 1.60
N GLU A 130 -3.75 12.39 1.38
CA GLU A 130 -2.41 11.85 1.24
C GLU A 130 -2.32 11.04 -0.05
N LEU A 131 -1.20 11.21 -0.78
CA LEU A 131 -0.95 10.47 -2.01
C LEU A 131 0.50 9.99 -2.01
N GLN A 132 0.66 8.68 -2.16
CA GLN A 132 1.94 8.03 -2.36
C GLN A 132 1.93 7.31 -3.70
N ALA A 133 3.03 7.32 -4.43
CA ALA A 133 3.17 6.55 -5.66
C ALA A 133 4.48 5.77 -5.66
N LYS A 134 4.40 4.57 -6.20
CA LYS A 134 5.56 3.72 -6.45
C LYS A 134 5.66 3.52 -7.96
N CYS A 135 6.86 3.62 -8.53
CA CYS A 135 7.06 3.16 -9.88
C CYS A 135 6.63 1.70 -9.93
N ALA A 136 5.87 1.32 -10.95
CA ALA A 136 5.61 -0.08 -11.26
C ALA A 136 6.96 -0.73 -11.63
N SER A 137 7.74 -1.07 -10.61
CA SER A 137 8.88 -1.94 -10.79
C SER A 137 8.28 -3.26 -11.21
N LYS A 138 8.77 -3.84 -12.30
CA LYS A 138 8.42 -5.16 -12.83
C LYS A 138 8.76 -6.25 -11.80
N TYR A 139 8.05 -6.25 -10.69
CA TYR A 139 7.94 -7.44 -9.88
C TYR A 139 6.82 -8.26 -10.53
N ALA A 140 7.22 -9.09 -11.48
CA ALA A 140 6.41 -10.26 -11.79
C ALA A 140 6.11 -10.92 -10.44
N PRO A 141 4.83 -11.15 -10.08
CA PRO A 141 4.52 -11.90 -8.89
C PRO A 141 5.18 -13.25 -9.06
N ALA A 142 6.20 -13.51 -8.22
CA ALA A 142 6.72 -14.85 -8.09
C ALA A 142 5.51 -15.74 -7.81
N THR A 143 5.30 -16.72 -8.65
CA THR A 143 4.34 -17.80 -8.51
C THR A 143 4.22 -18.16 -7.03
N PRO A 144 3.02 -18.26 -6.45
CA PRO A 144 2.88 -18.64 -5.06
C PRO A 144 3.58 -19.99 -4.87
N LEU A 145 4.66 -19.97 -4.11
CA LEU A 145 5.34 -21.16 -3.66
C LEU A 145 4.31 -22.01 -2.91
N HIS A 146 3.95 -23.12 -3.50
CA HIS A 146 3.29 -24.22 -2.82
C HIS A 146 4.09 -24.54 -1.54
N PRO A 147 3.46 -24.68 -0.37
CA PRO A 147 4.14 -25.15 0.82
C PRO A 147 4.32 -26.66 0.73
N GLY A 148 5.42 -27.07 0.14
CA GLY A 148 5.78 -28.47 0.00
C GLY A 148 7.25 -28.59 -0.37
N GLY A 149 8.06 -28.75 0.64
CA GLY A 149 9.43 -29.13 0.78
C GLY A 149 10.25 -29.44 -0.47
N ALA A 150 11.34 -28.70 -0.64
CA ALA A 150 12.55 -29.25 -1.24
C ALA A 150 13.76 -28.66 -0.53
N LYS A 151 14.59 -29.58 -0.07
CA LYS A 151 15.85 -29.41 0.64
C LYS A 151 16.89 -28.66 -0.22
N PRO A 152 17.83 -27.90 0.38
CA PRO A 152 18.95 -27.32 -0.34
C PRO A 152 20.02 -28.38 -0.56
N GLY A 153 20.47 -28.49 -1.79
CA GLY A 153 21.67 -29.24 -2.13
C GLY A 153 21.47 -30.22 -3.27
N GLU A 154 21.69 -29.77 -4.48
CA GLU A 154 22.40 -30.57 -5.45
C GLU A 154 22.92 -29.71 -6.60
N ALA A 155 24.19 -29.91 -6.87
CA ALA A 155 25.05 -29.15 -7.72
C ALA A 155 24.68 -29.28 -9.20
N GLN A 156 24.92 -28.20 -9.93
CA GLN A 156 24.99 -28.20 -11.40
C GLN A 156 26.04 -29.15 -11.92
N PRO A 157 25.82 -29.85 -13.01
CA PRO A 157 26.91 -30.20 -13.91
C PRO A 157 26.91 -29.23 -15.12
N LYS A 158 28.02 -28.56 -15.24
CA LYS A 158 28.48 -27.94 -16.47
C LYS A 158 28.59 -29.02 -17.57
N SER A 159 27.98 -28.79 -18.71
CA SER A 159 28.40 -29.46 -19.93
C SER A 159 28.76 -28.43 -21.01
N ASN A 160 30.05 -28.20 -21.09
CA ASN A 160 30.73 -27.84 -22.34
C ASN A 160 30.37 -28.85 -23.41
N VAL A 161 30.04 -28.41 -24.58
CA VAL A 161 30.42 -29.06 -25.83
C VAL A 161 30.64 -28.00 -26.88
N SER A 162 31.85 -27.76 -27.09
CA SER A 162 32.69 -27.48 -28.22
C SER A 162 32.20 -28.03 -29.58
N SER A 163 32.24 -27.10 -30.54
CA SER A 163 32.91 -27.21 -31.84
C SER A 163 32.58 -28.41 -32.73
N ALA A 164 32.26 -28.10 -33.89
CA ALA A 164 32.94 -28.45 -35.13
C ALA A 164 32.03 -28.82 -36.31
N ALA A 165 32.34 -28.13 -37.37
CA ALA A 165 32.46 -28.58 -38.74
C ALA A 165 31.19 -28.58 -39.63
N GLN A 166 31.14 -27.58 -40.49
CA GLN A 166 30.73 -27.75 -41.89
C GLN A 166 31.74 -28.70 -42.61
N PRO A 167 31.39 -29.43 -43.65
CA PRO A 167 31.34 -28.82 -44.96
C PRO A 167 30.34 -29.45 -45.97
N GLY A 168 30.11 -28.75 -47.09
CA GLY A 168 29.83 -29.43 -48.35
C GLY A 168 28.62 -28.99 -49.13
N VAL A 169 28.77 -27.94 -49.93
CA VAL A 169 28.06 -27.78 -51.22
C VAL A 169 28.61 -28.82 -52.21
N PRO A 170 27.84 -29.41 -53.14
CA PRO A 170 27.83 -28.82 -54.45
C PRO A 170 26.46 -28.83 -55.17
N ALA A 171 26.47 -27.94 -56.17
CA ALA A 171 25.53 -27.70 -57.21
C ALA A 171 25.13 -28.93 -58.07
N SER A 172 23.90 -28.92 -58.51
CA SER A 172 23.47 -29.13 -59.92
C SER A 172 22.04 -28.73 -60.01
#